data_43885f6fc2292286c4332d6cd488373c
#
_entry.id   43885f6fc2292286c4332d6cd488373c
#
_cell.length_a   1.000
_cell.length_b   1.000
_cell.length_c   1.000
_cell.angle_alpha   90.00
_cell.angle_beta   90.00
_cell.angle_gamma   90.00
#
_symmetry.space_group_name_H-M   'P 1'
#
loop_
_entity.id
_entity.type
_entity.pdbx_description
1 polymer ?
#
loop_
_entity_poly.entity_id
_entity_poly.type
_entity_poly.pdbx_seq_one_letter_code
_entity_poly.pdbx_strand_id
1 'polypeptide(L)'
;MSHKKEAILKAFVQLLDEKPTKRITVNDIAERCGIGRNTFYYYFPNIPALFEALEKEWVDKVMDCAEPCSIIACVEPLVERVSEHKSGFLYVYRSVDRESFLGDLDRMWTDIVRRYITRVLGESMKEQDRELLTRSLKSFFVGATLDWMDAEMEYDLVALVRRSCRLLAEELNGNLSECLKNL
;
A
#
# COMPACT_ATOMS: atom_id res chain seq x y z
N MET A 1 11.33 16.85 -7.20
CA MET A 1 10.60 17.17 -5.93
C MET A 1 11.33 18.27 -5.16
N SER A 2 10.67 19.13 -4.38
CA SER A 2 11.37 20.14 -3.56
C SER A 2 12.15 19.45 -2.45
N HIS A 3 13.43 19.80 -2.24
CA HIS A 3 14.28 19.26 -1.15
C HIS A 3 13.63 19.34 0.24
N LYS A 4 12.80 20.37 0.48
CA LYS A 4 12.07 20.54 1.74
C LYS A 4 10.94 19.51 1.90
N LYS A 5 10.22 19.20 0.82
CA LYS A 5 9.17 18.18 0.85
C LYS A 5 9.76 16.80 1.18
N GLU A 6 10.85 16.45 0.56
CA GLU A 6 11.57 15.20 0.78
C GLU A 6 12.13 15.11 2.21
N ALA A 7 12.70 16.20 2.73
CA ALA A 7 13.16 16.27 4.12
C ALA A 7 12.04 16.04 5.14
N ILE A 8 10.83 16.58 4.88
CA ILE A 8 9.65 16.38 5.73
C ILE A 8 9.21 14.91 5.72
N LEU A 9 9.15 14.26 4.55
CA LEU A 9 8.81 12.83 4.43
C LEU A 9 9.82 11.96 5.16
N LYS A 10 11.12 12.22 4.97
CA LYS A 10 12.20 11.49 5.65
C LYS A 10 12.13 11.65 7.18
N ALA A 11 11.92 12.88 7.67
CA ALA A 11 11.80 13.14 9.10
C ALA A 11 10.59 12.43 9.70
N PHE A 12 9.49 12.33 8.96
CA PHE A 12 8.29 11.63 9.41
C PHE A 12 8.56 10.13 9.57
N VAL A 13 9.20 9.48 8.60
CA VAL A 13 9.60 8.06 8.69
C VAL A 13 10.49 7.81 9.91
N GLN A 14 11.51 8.65 10.12
CA GLN A 14 12.38 8.53 11.30
C GLN A 14 11.61 8.66 12.62
N LEU A 15 10.63 9.55 12.69
CA LEU A 15 9.80 9.73 13.88
C LEU A 15 8.83 8.56 14.11
N LEU A 16 8.36 7.89 13.05
CA LEU A 16 7.57 6.66 13.16
C LEU A 16 8.36 5.55 13.87
N ASP A 17 9.66 5.44 13.59
CA ASP A 17 10.55 4.45 14.21
C ASP A 17 10.91 4.81 15.66
N GLU A 18 11.19 6.09 15.90
CA GLU A 18 11.64 6.55 17.22
C GLU A 18 10.51 6.69 18.25
N LYS A 19 9.28 6.94 17.78
CA LYS A 19 8.11 7.21 18.64
C LYS A 19 6.92 6.29 18.30
N PRO A 20 7.09 4.98 18.26
CA PRO A 20 6.05 4.06 17.75
C PRO A 20 4.78 4.00 18.61
N THR A 21 4.82 4.53 19.83
CA THR A 21 3.69 4.55 20.78
C THR A 21 3.22 5.95 21.14
N LYS A 22 3.80 7.00 20.54
CA LYS A 22 3.46 8.40 20.84
C LYS A 22 2.94 9.10 19.58
N ARG A 23 1.96 9.96 19.79
CA ARG A 23 1.43 10.82 18.73
C ARG A 23 2.55 11.71 18.17
N ILE A 24 2.85 11.54 16.88
CA ILE A 24 3.72 12.44 16.14
C ILE A 24 2.96 13.73 15.85
N THR A 25 3.58 14.87 16.12
CA THR A 25 2.99 16.18 15.90
C THR A 25 3.71 16.94 14.77
N VAL A 26 3.04 17.95 14.23
CA VAL A 26 3.67 18.87 13.26
C VAL A 26 4.91 19.55 13.86
N ASN A 27 4.92 19.80 15.17
CA ASN A 27 6.09 20.38 15.85
C ASN A 27 7.28 19.40 15.83
N ASP A 28 7.06 18.14 16.12
CA ASP A 28 8.13 17.12 16.09
C ASP A 28 8.77 17.05 14.69
N ILE A 29 7.96 17.08 13.65
CA ILE A 29 8.43 17.01 12.27
C ILE A 29 9.18 18.31 11.89
N ALA A 30 8.60 19.46 12.20
CA ALA A 30 9.18 20.77 11.90
C ALA A 30 10.54 20.97 12.59
N GLU A 31 10.63 20.60 13.86
CA GLU A 31 11.87 20.64 14.65
C GLU A 31 12.93 19.70 14.04
N ARG A 32 12.56 18.47 13.68
CA ARG A 32 13.47 17.50 13.05
C ARG A 32 14.03 17.99 11.71
N CYS A 33 13.21 18.72 10.94
CA CYS A 33 13.62 19.28 9.64
C CYS A 33 14.33 20.63 9.76
N GLY A 34 14.35 21.26 10.93
CA GLY A 34 14.84 22.63 11.08
C GLY A 34 14.00 23.68 10.33
N ILE A 35 12.67 23.47 10.23
CA ILE A 35 11.73 24.34 9.51
C ILE A 35 10.67 24.92 10.46
N GLY A 36 10.06 26.03 10.08
CA GLY A 36 8.89 26.56 10.78
C GLY A 36 7.61 25.77 10.44
N ARG A 37 6.62 25.76 11.36
CA ARG A 37 5.30 25.16 11.15
C ARG A 37 4.61 25.65 9.87
N ASN A 38 4.73 26.93 9.55
CA ASN A 38 4.15 27.49 8.32
C ASN A 38 4.74 26.83 7.06
N THR A 39 6.03 26.49 7.09
CA THR A 39 6.68 25.75 6.00
C THR A 39 6.12 24.35 5.88
N PHE A 40 5.85 23.68 7.00
CA PHE A 40 5.16 22.36 6.97
C PHE A 40 3.79 22.49 6.31
N TYR A 41 2.95 23.42 6.79
CA TYR A 41 1.58 23.62 6.27
C TYR A 41 1.52 24.09 4.80
N TYR A 42 2.60 24.68 4.31
CA TYR A 42 2.72 24.98 2.87
C TYR A 42 2.78 23.70 2.01
N TYR A 43 3.40 22.62 2.51
CA TYR A 43 3.53 21.37 1.77
C TYR A 43 2.42 20.36 2.10
N PHE A 44 2.00 20.31 3.34
CA PHE A 44 1.03 19.32 3.83
C PHE A 44 0.03 19.97 4.79
N PRO A 45 -1.28 19.92 4.51
CA PRO A 45 -2.30 20.52 5.37
C PRO A 45 -2.38 19.88 6.76
N ASN A 46 -2.00 18.61 6.87
CA ASN A 46 -2.04 17.84 8.12
C ASN A 46 -1.14 16.59 8.02
N ILE A 47 -1.03 15.82 9.09
CA ILE A 47 -0.25 14.58 9.13
C ILE A 47 -0.86 13.46 8.27
N PRO A 48 -2.18 13.23 8.23
CA PRO A 48 -2.76 12.29 7.28
C PRO A 48 -2.36 12.56 5.82
N ALA A 49 -2.41 13.81 5.36
CA ALA A 49 -1.97 14.15 4.00
C ALA A 49 -0.46 13.95 3.77
N LEU A 50 0.36 14.08 4.81
CA LEU A 50 1.77 13.71 4.76
C LEU A 50 1.95 12.19 4.62
N PHE A 51 1.16 11.41 5.35
CA PHE A 51 1.18 9.94 5.29
C PHE A 51 0.75 9.45 3.89
N GLU A 52 -0.36 9.95 3.36
CA GLU A 52 -0.81 9.67 1.99
C GLU A 52 0.28 10.00 0.93
N ALA A 53 0.99 11.11 1.11
CA ALA A 53 2.07 11.49 0.21
C ALA A 53 3.29 10.55 0.32
N LEU A 54 3.56 10.01 1.52
CA LEU A 54 4.60 9.00 1.75
C LEU A 54 4.24 7.68 1.06
N GLU A 55 3.03 7.19 1.28
CA GLU A 55 2.51 5.97 0.64
C GLU A 55 2.60 6.08 -0.88
N LYS A 56 2.13 7.20 -1.43
CA LYS A 56 2.20 7.45 -2.87
C LYS A 56 3.63 7.44 -3.39
N GLU A 57 4.57 8.09 -2.69
CA GLU A 57 5.99 8.08 -3.10
C GLU A 57 6.57 6.67 -3.13
N TRP A 58 6.21 5.84 -2.15
CA TRP A 58 6.68 4.45 -2.09
C TRP A 58 6.06 3.61 -3.21
N VAL A 59 4.76 3.75 -3.44
CA VAL A 59 4.07 3.07 -4.56
C VAL A 59 4.68 3.48 -5.90
N ASP A 60 4.88 4.78 -6.14
CA ASP A 60 5.46 5.28 -7.39
C ASP A 60 6.86 4.70 -7.62
N LYS A 61 7.73 4.70 -6.60
CA LYS A 61 9.08 4.13 -6.69
C LYS A 61 9.07 2.64 -7.04
N VAL A 62 8.19 1.87 -6.39
CA VAL A 62 8.08 0.44 -6.65
C VAL A 62 7.52 0.18 -8.04
N MET A 63 6.47 0.89 -8.43
CA MET A 63 5.83 0.70 -9.73
C MET A 63 6.71 1.16 -10.90
N ASP A 64 7.57 2.16 -10.70
CA ASP A 64 8.49 2.65 -11.74
C ASP A 64 9.71 1.74 -11.93
N CYS A 65 10.15 1.04 -10.87
CA CYS A 65 11.33 0.18 -10.91
C CYS A 65 11.05 -1.26 -11.36
N ALA A 66 9.81 -1.74 -11.22
CA ALA A 66 9.50 -3.14 -11.47
C ALA A 66 9.30 -3.45 -12.96
N GLU A 67 10.07 -4.38 -13.51
CA GLU A 67 9.62 -5.15 -14.68
C GLU A 67 8.54 -6.13 -14.18
N PRO A 68 7.27 -5.95 -14.54
CA PRO A 68 6.19 -6.66 -13.90
C PRO A 68 6.06 -8.08 -14.44
N CYS A 69 6.76 -9.01 -13.82
CA CYS A 69 6.52 -10.44 -14.03
C CYS A 69 5.31 -10.95 -13.22
N SER A 70 5.01 -10.30 -12.08
CA SER A 70 3.81 -10.61 -11.28
C SER A 70 3.45 -9.42 -10.38
N ILE A 71 2.17 -9.34 -9.97
CA ILE A 71 1.71 -8.30 -9.02
C ILE A 71 2.42 -8.45 -7.67
N ILE A 72 2.77 -9.67 -7.28
CA ILE A 72 3.48 -9.96 -6.02
C ILE A 72 4.87 -9.33 -6.05
N ALA A 73 5.61 -9.46 -7.16
CA ALA A 73 6.92 -8.85 -7.32
C ALA A 73 6.87 -7.31 -7.28
N CYS A 74 5.74 -6.70 -7.69
CA CYS A 74 5.54 -5.27 -7.53
C CYS A 74 5.27 -4.87 -6.08
N VAL A 75 4.59 -5.71 -5.30
CA VAL A 75 4.11 -5.38 -3.95
C VAL A 75 5.13 -5.74 -2.87
N GLU A 76 5.94 -6.78 -3.09
CA GLU A 76 6.92 -7.29 -2.13
C GLU A 76 7.83 -6.19 -1.54
N PRO A 77 8.46 -5.27 -2.33
CA PRO A 77 9.29 -4.21 -1.78
C PRO A 77 8.49 -3.19 -0.94
N LEU A 78 7.19 -3.02 -1.22
CA LEU A 78 6.32 -2.15 -0.44
C LEU A 78 6.03 -2.78 0.93
N VAL A 79 5.70 -4.08 0.95
CA VAL A 79 5.45 -4.84 2.18
C VAL A 79 6.71 -4.91 3.05
N GLU A 80 7.88 -5.14 2.44
CA GLU A 80 9.17 -5.11 3.15
C GLU A 80 9.38 -3.76 3.85
N ARG A 81 9.19 -2.65 3.12
CA ARG A 81 9.35 -1.31 3.67
C ARG A 81 8.37 -0.99 4.79
N VAL A 82 7.10 -1.39 4.67
CA VAL A 82 6.11 -1.25 5.75
C VAL A 82 6.52 -2.09 6.96
N SER A 83 7.06 -3.29 6.74
CA SER A 83 7.55 -4.18 7.80
C SER A 83 8.77 -3.63 8.54
N GLU A 84 9.69 -2.95 7.83
CA GLU A 84 10.82 -2.25 8.44
C GLU A 84 10.36 -1.19 9.45
N HIS A 85 9.21 -0.57 9.22
CA HIS A 85 8.62 0.48 10.07
C HIS A 85 7.36 0.01 10.80
N LYS A 86 7.25 -1.30 11.09
CA LYS A 86 6.08 -1.99 11.66
C LYS A 86 5.40 -1.22 12.78
N SER A 87 6.17 -0.86 13.81
CA SER A 87 5.62 -0.20 15.01
C SER A 87 4.94 1.14 14.69
N GLY A 88 5.54 1.92 13.80
CA GLY A 88 5.00 3.21 13.36
C GLY A 88 3.73 3.04 12.54
N PHE A 89 3.71 2.10 11.61
CA PHE A 89 2.52 1.82 10.81
C PHE A 89 1.37 1.28 11.64
N LEU A 90 1.61 0.36 12.58
CA LEU A 90 0.60 -0.12 13.51
C LEU A 90 0.06 0.99 14.41
N TYR A 91 0.91 1.93 14.83
CA TYR A 91 0.45 3.10 15.58
C TYR A 91 -0.48 3.97 14.74
N VAL A 92 -0.13 4.28 13.48
CA VAL A 92 -0.99 5.04 12.56
C VAL A 92 -2.30 4.29 12.33
N TYR A 93 -2.25 3.00 12.02
CA TYR A 93 -3.41 2.14 11.81
C TYR A 93 -4.42 2.18 12.97
N ARG A 94 -3.91 2.18 14.22
CA ARG A 94 -4.76 2.23 15.43
C ARG A 94 -5.24 3.63 15.78
N SER A 95 -4.57 4.68 15.28
CA SER A 95 -4.80 6.07 15.67
C SER A 95 -5.67 6.85 14.68
N VAL A 96 -5.75 6.38 13.43
CA VAL A 96 -6.54 7.01 12.37
C VAL A 96 -7.98 6.52 12.42
N ASP A 97 -8.90 7.38 12.02
CA ASP A 97 -10.30 6.98 11.83
C ASP A 97 -10.39 5.83 10.81
N ARG A 98 -11.12 4.79 11.21
CA ARG A 98 -11.22 3.54 10.44
C ARG A 98 -11.74 3.76 9.02
N GLU A 99 -12.71 4.64 8.85
CA GLU A 99 -13.30 4.93 7.53
C GLU A 99 -12.28 5.63 6.62
N SER A 100 -11.58 6.62 7.14
CA SER A 100 -10.50 7.31 6.42
C SER A 100 -9.39 6.35 6.00
N PHE A 101 -8.93 5.49 6.91
CA PHE A 101 -7.89 4.51 6.62
C PHE A 101 -8.33 3.52 5.53
N LEU A 102 -9.56 3.00 5.61
CA LEU A 102 -10.10 2.11 4.58
C LEU A 102 -10.18 2.80 3.21
N GLY A 103 -10.58 4.07 3.18
CA GLY A 103 -10.61 4.87 1.96
C GLY A 103 -9.24 5.06 1.34
N ASP A 104 -8.21 5.32 2.15
CA ASP A 104 -6.83 5.49 1.69
C ASP A 104 -6.27 4.17 1.14
N LEU A 105 -6.47 3.08 1.88
CA LEU A 105 -6.05 1.74 1.48
C LEU A 105 -6.73 1.29 0.18
N ASP A 106 -8.02 1.58 0.02
CA ASP A 106 -8.78 1.28 -1.20
C ASP A 106 -8.23 2.04 -2.41
N ARG A 107 -7.91 3.32 -2.25
CA ARG A 107 -7.31 4.14 -3.32
C ARG A 107 -5.91 3.65 -3.69
N MET A 108 -5.09 3.36 -2.70
CA MET A 108 -3.73 2.86 -2.90
C MET A 108 -3.74 1.54 -3.70
N TRP A 109 -4.51 0.56 -3.28
CA TRP A 109 -4.60 -0.72 -3.97
C TRP A 109 -5.25 -0.62 -5.34
N THR A 110 -6.23 0.29 -5.52
CA THR A 110 -6.81 0.58 -6.83
C THR A 110 -5.74 1.10 -7.82
N ASP A 111 -4.89 2.02 -7.38
CA ASP A 111 -3.81 2.58 -8.20
C ASP A 111 -2.77 1.50 -8.58
N ILE A 112 -2.30 0.73 -7.61
CA ILE A 112 -1.33 -0.36 -7.83
C ILE A 112 -1.87 -1.38 -8.83
N VAL A 113 -3.09 -1.87 -8.61
CA VAL A 113 -3.70 -2.90 -9.46
C VAL A 113 -3.95 -2.38 -10.87
N ARG A 114 -4.46 -1.15 -11.02
CA ARG A 114 -4.67 -0.55 -12.35
C ARG A 114 -3.37 -0.40 -13.13
N ARG A 115 -2.32 0.13 -12.51
CA ARG A 115 -1.00 0.26 -13.14
C ARG A 115 -0.46 -1.10 -13.56
N TYR A 116 -0.57 -2.10 -12.69
CA TYR A 116 -0.16 -3.47 -12.99
C TYR A 116 -0.92 -4.05 -14.18
N ILE A 117 -2.26 -4.01 -14.16
CA ILE A 117 -3.11 -4.53 -15.25
C ILE A 117 -2.78 -3.85 -16.58
N THR A 118 -2.68 -2.52 -16.58
CA THR A 118 -2.35 -1.74 -17.78
C THR A 118 -0.99 -2.15 -18.36
N ARG A 119 0.00 -2.35 -17.50
CA ARG A 119 1.36 -2.68 -17.91
C ARG A 119 1.50 -4.12 -18.44
N VAL A 120 0.82 -5.09 -17.78
CA VAL A 120 0.97 -6.54 -18.09
C VAL A 120 0.02 -7.00 -19.18
N LEU A 121 -1.23 -6.55 -19.13
CA LEU A 121 -2.29 -7.02 -20.03
C LEU A 121 -2.53 -6.06 -21.23
N GLY A 122 -1.89 -4.89 -21.19
CA GLY A 122 -1.93 -3.91 -22.27
C GLY A 122 -3.32 -3.34 -22.52
N GLU A 123 -3.48 -2.70 -23.69
CA GLU A 123 -4.75 -2.08 -24.11
C GLU A 123 -5.73 -3.07 -24.78
N SER A 124 -5.32 -4.31 -25.01
CA SER A 124 -6.13 -5.32 -25.69
C SER A 124 -7.31 -5.85 -24.88
N MET A 125 -7.29 -5.64 -23.55
CA MET A 125 -8.37 -6.06 -22.66
C MET A 125 -9.55 -5.10 -22.74
N LYS A 126 -10.79 -5.66 -22.79
CA LYS A 126 -12.01 -4.87 -22.72
C LYS A 126 -12.09 -4.14 -21.38
N GLU A 127 -12.59 -2.90 -21.40
CA GLU A 127 -12.69 -2.06 -20.19
C GLU A 127 -13.51 -2.72 -19.07
N GLN A 128 -14.59 -3.42 -19.43
CA GLN A 128 -15.42 -4.15 -18.45
C GLN A 128 -14.63 -5.25 -17.72
N ASP A 129 -13.77 -5.98 -18.43
CA ASP A 129 -12.93 -7.03 -17.85
C ASP A 129 -11.81 -6.42 -17.00
N ARG A 130 -11.27 -5.28 -17.42
CA ARG A 130 -10.28 -4.50 -16.67
C ARG A 130 -10.85 -3.99 -15.34
N GLU A 131 -12.08 -3.45 -15.37
CA GLU A 131 -12.77 -3.02 -14.16
C GLU A 131 -13.06 -4.18 -13.21
N LEU A 132 -13.53 -5.31 -13.75
CA LEU A 132 -13.81 -6.52 -12.95
C LEU A 132 -12.55 -7.03 -12.28
N LEU A 133 -11.43 -7.18 -13.00
CA LEU A 133 -10.15 -7.60 -12.43
C LEU A 133 -9.62 -6.61 -11.40
N THR A 134 -9.70 -5.31 -11.69
CA THR A 134 -9.29 -4.27 -10.75
C THR A 134 -10.06 -4.39 -9.45
N ARG A 135 -11.37 -4.51 -9.50
CA ARG A 135 -12.22 -4.66 -8.32
C ARG A 135 -11.89 -5.92 -7.52
N SER A 136 -11.75 -7.05 -8.21
CA SER A 136 -11.49 -8.36 -7.59
C SER A 136 -10.12 -8.40 -6.90
N LEU A 137 -9.06 -8.03 -7.62
CA LEU A 137 -7.70 -8.02 -7.08
C LEU A 137 -7.54 -6.98 -5.97
N LYS A 138 -8.07 -5.78 -6.15
CA LYS A 138 -8.06 -4.74 -5.11
C LYS A 138 -8.72 -5.26 -3.83
N SER A 139 -9.91 -5.85 -3.91
CA SER A 139 -10.63 -6.35 -2.72
C SER A 139 -9.84 -7.46 -2.01
N PHE A 140 -9.18 -8.33 -2.75
CA PHE A 140 -8.30 -9.36 -2.18
C PHE A 140 -7.13 -8.72 -1.41
N PHE A 141 -6.42 -7.77 -2.01
CA PHE A 141 -5.27 -7.13 -1.37
C PHE A 141 -5.65 -6.23 -0.20
N VAL A 142 -6.75 -5.50 -0.29
CA VAL A 142 -7.29 -4.72 0.84
C VAL A 142 -7.58 -5.64 2.01
N GLY A 143 -8.31 -6.74 1.78
CA GLY A 143 -8.63 -7.72 2.82
C GLY A 143 -7.37 -8.34 3.43
N ALA A 144 -6.42 -8.78 2.62
CA ALA A 144 -5.16 -9.36 3.09
C ALA A 144 -4.32 -8.37 3.90
N THR A 145 -4.29 -7.09 3.51
CA THR A 145 -3.57 -6.04 4.25
C THR A 145 -4.23 -5.78 5.60
N LEU A 146 -5.56 -5.70 5.65
CA LEU A 146 -6.29 -5.48 6.90
C LEU A 146 -6.09 -6.64 7.88
N ASP A 147 -6.21 -7.88 7.40
CA ASP A 147 -5.97 -9.08 8.20
C ASP A 147 -4.55 -9.10 8.77
N TRP A 148 -3.57 -8.73 7.95
CA TRP A 148 -2.19 -8.63 8.39
C TRP A 148 -1.96 -7.53 9.44
N MET A 149 -2.59 -6.35 9.28
CA MET A 149 -2.54 -5.27 10.26
C MET A 149 -3.24 -5.66 11.55
N ASP A 150 -4.41 -6.30 11.48
CA ASP A 150 -5.18 -6.78 12.63
C ASP A 150 -4.43 -7.90 13.39
N ALA A 151 -3.65 -8.73 12.66
CA ALA A 151 -2.72 -9.70 13.22
C ALA A 151 -1.37 -9.08 13.64
N GLU A 152 -1.29 -7.77 13.79
CA GLU A 152 -0.08 -7.05 14.21
C GLU A 152 1.16 -7.33 13.34
N MET A 153 0.95 -7.63 12.05
CA MET A 153 2.01 -7.97 11.09
C MET A 153 2.90 -9.16 11.57
N GLU A 154 2.31 -10.15 12.26
CA GLU A 154 3.06 -11.27 12.85
C GLU A 154 3.38 -12.38 11.86
N TYR A 155 2.86 -12.33 10.64
CA TYR A 155 3.14 -13.33 9.60
C TYR A 155 3.68 -12.68 8.31
N ASP A 156 4.30 -13.48 7.47
CA ASP A 156 4.78 -13.04 6.15
C ASP A 156 3.60 -12.91 5.17
N LEU A 157 3.17 -11.66 4.94
CA LEU A 157 2.07 -11.34 4.04
C LEU A 157 2.37 -11.78 2.60
N VAL A 158 3.61 -11.61 2.14
CA VAL A 158 4.01 -11.97 0.76
C VAL A 158 3.94 -13.48 0.56
N ALA A 159 4.43 -14.25 1.52
CA ALA A 159 4.34 -15.72 1.49
C ALA A 159 2.88 -16.20 1.52
N LEU A 160 2.03 -15.57 2.34
CA LEU A 160 0.61 -15.87 2.41
C LEU A 160 -0.08 -15.60 1.07
N VAL A 161 0.10 -14.42 0.50
CA VAL A 161 -0.49 -14.04 -0.80
C VAL A 161 0.00 -14.98 -1.91
N ARG A 162 1.30 -15.28 -1.95
CA ARG A 162 1.90 -16.19 -2.93
C ARG A 162 1.29 -17.59 -2.86
N ARG A 163 1.10 -18.10 -1.65
CA ARG A 163 0.47 -19.40 -1.41
C ARG A 163 -1.01 -19.41 -1.80
N SER A 164 -1.75 -18.37 -1.40
CA SER A 164 -3.17 -18.22 -1.74
C SER A 164 -3.40 -18.17 -3.25
N CYS A 165 -2.61 -17.39 -3.99
CA CYS A 165 -2.68 -17.33 -5.44
C CYS A 165 -2.40 -18.69 -6.10
N ARG A 166 -1.44 -19.45 -5.58
CA ARG A 166 -1.12 -20.79 -6.09
C ARG A 166 -2.28 -21.75 -5.87
N LEU A 167 -2.81 -21.82 -4.65
CA LEU A 167 -3.93 -22.69 -4.30
C LEU A 167 -5.18 -22.36 -5.13
N LEU A 168 -5.51 -21.07 -5.29
CA LEU A 168 -6.62 -20.64 -6.13
C LEU A 168 -6.41 -21.03 -7.60
N ALA A 169 -5.20 -20.91 -8.12
CA ALA A 169 -4.89 -21.32 -9.49
C ALA A 169 -4.98 -22.84 -9.69
N GLU A 170 -4.53 -23.62 -8.70
CA GLU A 170 -4.61 -25.09 -8.72
C GLU A 170 -6.07 -25.56 -8.66
N GLU A 171 -6.88 -25.02 -7.76
CA GLU A 171 -8.30 -25.33 -7.63
C GLU A 171 -9.11 -24.89 -8.86
N LEU A 172 -8.90 -23.68 -9.36
CA LEU A 172 -9.58 -23.18 -10.55
C LEU A 172 -9.22 -24.00 -11.80
N ASN A 173 -7.95 -24.40 -11.97
CA ASN A 173 -7.53 -25.24 -13.10
C ASN A 173 -8.02 -26.70 -12.96
N GLY A 174 -8.11 -27.22 -11.71
CA GLY A 174 -8.63 -28.56 -11.43
C GLY A 174 -10.15 -28.68 -11.66
N ASN A 175 -10.91 -27.69 -11.19
CA ASN A 175 -12.38 -27.72 -11.18
C ASN A 175 -13.03 -27.00 -12.38
N LEU A 176 -12.33 -26.10 -13.06
CA LEU A 176 -12.90 -25.35 -14.22
C LEU A 176 -13.29 -26.30 -15.34
N SER A 177 -12.52 -27.34 -15.58
CA SER A 177 -12.83 -28.36 -16.59
C SER A 177 -14.11 -29.16 -16.27
N GLU A 178 -14.43 -29.29 -14.98
CA GLU A 178 -15.63 -30.00 -14.52
C GLU A 178 -16.85 -29.06 -14.42
N CYS A 179 -16.66 -27.82 -13.95
CA CYS A 179 -17.70 -26.82 -13.94
C CYS A 179 -18.15 -26.39 -15.35
N LEU A 180 -17.25 -26.24 -16.31
CA LEU A 180 -17.58 -25.91 -17.71
C LEU A 180 -18.28 -27.04 -18.46
N LYS A 181 -18.22 -28.31 -18.00
CA LYS A 181 -18.98 -29.40 -18.54
C LYS A 181 -20.44 -29.41 -18.08
N ASN A 182 -20.75 -28.66 -17.01
CA ASN A 182 -22.09 -28.59 -16.41
C ASN A 182 -22.84 -27.29 -16.72
N LEU A 183 -22.25 -26.39 -17.52
CA LEU A 183 -22.84 -25.18 -18.09
C LEU A 183 -23.22 -25.41 -19.54
#